data_aa6b65e64ac500fdd822124cbe740e50
#
_entry.id   aa6b65e64ac500fdd822124cbe740e50
#
_cell.length_a   1.000
_cell.length_b   1.000
_cell.length_c   1.000
_cell.angle_alpha   90.00
_cell.angle_beta   90.00
_cell.angle_gamma   90.00
#
_symmetry.space_group_name_H-M   'P 1'
#
loop_
_entity.id
_entity.type
_entity.pdbx_description
1 polymer ?
#
loop_
_entity_poly.entity_id
_entity_poly.type
_entity_poly.pdbx_seq_one_letter_code
_entity_poly.pdbx_strand_id
1 'polypeptide(L)'
;SIAEVLWSDSDVALLDEALALLGPRPRKNGKIDETDEVRVFGHIVIDEVQDLTPMQLRMASRRSLSGAMTVVGDLAQATGPFAPNDWSDLLQYLPAKREQEVIGLSVGYRIPAQIMALADKVMLEAAPSLRAPKSVREGDFGPDIVEVKSGSDLLDVVIEQAKILLVNVGEGNVAIVCPDDMTDAVDGALTAAGVAHGRANTTALDSRLTVVPVSVVKGLELDGVLVVEPARIVASQVHGLRSLYVALTRSTQRLTVVHSEPLPSAMQS
;
A
#
# COMPACT_ATOMS: atom_id res chain seq x y z
N SER A 1 -29.89 -21.28 -2.58
CA SER A 1 -28.99 -22.46 -2.53
C SER A 1 -27.57 -21.99 -2.20
N ILE A 2 -26.68 -22.87 -1.74
CA ILE A 2 -25.25 -22.51 -1.47
C ILE A 2 -24.56 -21.96 -2.74
N ALA A 3 -25.04 -22.32 -3.94
CA ALA A 3 -24.53 -21.84 -5.22
C ALA A 3 -24.84 -20.36 -5.51
N GLU A 4 -25.69 -19.72 -4.72
CA GLU A 4 -26.08 -18.32 -4.87
C GLU A 4 -25.36 -17.38 -3.91
N VAL A 5 -24.52 -17.92 -3.01
CA VAL A 5 -23.72 -17.12 -2.09
C VAL A 5 -22.53 -16.53 -2.84
N LEU A 6 -22.46 -15.20 -2.89
CA LEU A 6 -21.28 -14.50 -3.41
C LEU A 6 -20.19 -14.51 -2.33
N TRP A 7 -19.19 -15.34 -2.54
CA TRP A 7 -18.02 -15.42 -1.66
C TRP A 7 -17.03 -14.32 -2.01
N SER A 8 -16.46 -13.68 -1.01
CA SER A 8 -15.35 -12.73 -1.13
C SER A 8 -14.03 -13.39 -0.71
N ASP A 9 -12.91 -12.77 -1.07
CA ASP A 9 -11.58 -13.23 -0.65
C ASP A 9 -11.45 -13.29 0.88
N SER A 10 -12.14 -12.38 1.60
CA SER A 10 -12.17 -12.37 3.06
C SER A 10 -12.85 -13.59 3.66
N ASP A 11 -13.82 -14.18 2.97
CA ASP A 11 -14.54 -15.36 3.45
C ASP A 11 -13.68 -16.63 3.43
N VAL A 12 -12.67 -16.69 2.56
CA VAL A 12 -11.78 -17.84 2.41
C VAL A 12 -11.09 -18.19 3.74
N ALA A 13 -10.55 -17.21 4.44
CA ALA A 13 -9.88 -17.43 5.72
C ALA A 13 -10.86 -17.84 6.83
N LEU A 14 -12.09 -17.32 6.81
CA LEU A 14 -13.15 -17.71 7.76
C LEU A 14 -13.64 -19.14 7.51
N LEU A 15 -13.82 -19.51 6.25
CA LEU A 15 -14.20 -20.89 5.87
C LEU A 15 -13.10 -21.89 6.24
N ASP A 16 -11.83 -21.54 6.05
CA ASP A 16 -10.70 -22.36 6.47
C ASP A 16 -10.67 -22.56 8.00
N GLU A 17 -10.93 -21.51 8.78
CA GLU A 17 -11.05 -21.63 10.24
C GLU A 17 -12.22 -22.54 10.63
N ALA A 18 -13.38 -22.35 10.02
CA ALA A 18 -14.54 -23.19 10.27
C ALA A 18 -14.26 -24.67 9.95
N LEU A 19 -13.60 -24.95 8.82
CA LEU A 19 -13.19 -26.30 8.45
C LEU A 19 -12.20 -26.89 9.46
N ALA A 20 -11.23 -26.10 9.93
CA ALA A 20 -10.27 -26.54 10.94
C ALA A 20 -10.93 -26.89 12.28
N LEU A 21 -11.97 -26.15 12.68
CA LEU A 21 -12.72 -26.38 13.92
C LEU A 21 -13.69 -27.57 13.82
N LEU A 22 -14.33 -27.73 12.66
CA LEU A 22 -15.30 -28.83 12.43
C LEU A 22 -14.59 -30.16 12.15
N GLY A 23 -13.36 -30.13 11.68
CA GLY A 23 -12.64 -31.29 11.19
C GLY A 23 -13.13 -31.77 9.82
N PRO A 24 -12.44 -32.80 9.25
CA PRO A 24 -12.75 -33.31 7.93
C PRO A 24 -14.12 -34.05 7.96
N ARG A 25 -14.87 -33.90 6.87
CA ARG A 25 -16.19 -34.59 6.73
C ARG A 25 -16.03 -36.10 6.60
N PRO A 26 -16.67 -36.89 7.47
CA PRO A 26 -16.65 -38.33 7.28
C PRO A 26 -17.49 -38.72 6.05
N ARG A 27 -16.92 -39.51 5.15
CA ARG A 27 -17.70 -40.20 4.10
C ARG A 27 -18.56 -41.29 4.70
N LYS A 28 -19.61 -41.72 3.98
CA LYS A 28 -20.49 -42.83 4.39
C LYS A 28 -19.75 -44.14 4.73
N ASN A 29 -18.52 -44.31 4.24
CA ASN A 29 -17.64 -45.46 4.49
C ASN A 29 -16.60 -45.23 5.60
N GLY A 30 -16.70 -44.13 6.34
CA GLY A 30 -15.76 -43.74 7.40
C GLY A 30 -14.39 -43.25 6.93
N LYS A 31 -14.16 -43.17 5.61
CA LYS A 31 -12.91 -42.57 5.08
C LYS A 31 -13.04 -41.03 4.97
N ILE A 32 -11.94 -40.35 5.19
CA ILE A 32 -11.84 -38.90 4.98
C ILE A 32 -11.87 -38.61 3.47
N ASP A 33 -12.52 -37.55 3.06
CA ASP A 33 -12.50 -37.08 1.68
C ASP A 33 -11.12 -36.47 1.38
N GLU A 34 -10.39 -36.99 0.39
CA GLU A 34 -9.09 -36.47 -0.02
C GLU A 34 -9.16 -34.97 -0.47
N THR A 35 -10.36 -34.54 -0.88
CA THR A 35 -10.60 -33.12 -1.20
C THR A 35 -10.68 -32.22 0.03
N ASP A 36 -10.89 -32.77 1.23
CA ASP A 36 -10.89 -32.06 2.50
C ASP A 36 -9.49 -32.02 3.16
N GLU A 37 -8.47 -32.64 2.54
CA GLU A 37 -7.10 -32.56 3.05
C GLU A 37 -6.50 -31.17 2.84
N VAL A 38 -6.12 -30.54 3.94
CA VAL A 38 -5.39 -29.28 3.90
C VAL A 38 -3.96 -29.54 3.45
N ARG A 39 -3.58 -29.03 2.29
CA ARG A 39 -2.18 -29.11 1.83
C ARG A 39 -1.26 -28.40 2.81
N VAL A 40 -0.18 -29.06 3.17
CA VAL A 40 0.88 -28.51 4.04
C VAL A 40 2.20 -28.40 3.29
N PHE A 41 3.03 -27.45 3.70
CA PHE A 41 4.28 -27.11 3.06
C PHE A 41 5.42 -27.16 4.08
N GLY A 42 6.61 -27.56 3.63
CA GLY A 42 7.81 -27.60 4.47
C GLY A 42 8.31 -26.22 4.89
N HIS A 43 8.15 -25.24 4.03
CA HIS A 43 8.47 -23.85 4.28
C HIS A 43 7.47 -22.93 3.57
N ILE A 44 7.05 -21.86 4.21
CA ILE A 44 6.12 -20.85 3.64
C ILE A 44 6.81 -19.49 3.68
N VAL A 45 6.77 -18.80 2.56
CA VAL A 45 7.20 -17.40 2.46
C VAL A 45 5.96 -16.53 2.28
N ILE A 46 5.83 -15.49 3.09
CA ILE A 46 4.76 -14.50 3.01
C ILE A 46 5.40 -13.14 2.77
N ASP A 47 4.99 -12.48 1.72
CA ASP A 47 5.32 -11.08 1.45
C ASP A 47 4.15 -10.18 1.84
N GLU A 48 4.42 -8.89 2.08
CA GLU A 48 3.44 -7.87 2.49
C GLU A 48 2.60 -8.33 3.70
N VAL A 49 3.24 -8.97 4.67
CA VAL A 49 2.56 -9.61 5.82
C VAL A 49 1.67 -8.65 6.61
N GLN A 50 1.97 -7.35 6.60
CA GLN A 50 1.20 -6.31 7.28
C GLN A 50 -0.20 -6.08 6.69
N ASP A 51 -0.48 -6.61 5.49
CA ASP A 51 -1.80 -6.53 4.85
C ASP A 51 -2.70 -7.72 5.16
N LEU A 52 -2.13 -8.75 5.77
CA LEU A 52 -2.89 -9.94 6.11
C LEU A 52 -3.67 -9.75 7.40
N THR A 53 -4.92 -10.17 7.38
CA THR A 53 -5.75 -10.24 8.59
C THR A 53 -5.25 -11.34 9.54
N PRO A 54 -5.54 -11.26 10.84
CA PRO A 54 -5.26 -12.35 11.79
C PRO A 54 -5.72 -13.72 11.33
N MET A 55 -6.89 -13.79 10.68
CA MET A 55 -7.44 -15.05 10.16
C MET A 55 -6.65 -15.59 8.98
N GLN A 56 -6.17 -14.73 8.07
CA GLN A 56 -5.29 -15.14 6.97
C GLN A 56 -3.94 -15.63 7.48
N LEU A 57 -3.36 -14.99 8.50
CA LEU A 57 -2.13 -15.45 9.15
C LEU A 57 -2.31 -16.84 9.81
N ARG A 58 -3.43 -17.05 10.51
CA ARG A 58 -3.77 -18.38 11.07
C ARG A 58 -3.96 -19.43 9.98
N MET A 59 -4.63 -19.08 8.90
CA MET A 59 -4.80 -19.95 7.73
C MET A 59 -3.45 -20.36 7.13
N ALA A 60 -2.52 -19.40 6.94
CA ALA A 60 -1.17 -19.69 6.48
C ALA A 60 -0.38 -20.56 7.48
N SER A 61 -0.48 -20.24 8.77
CA SER A 61 0.18 -21.00 9.85
C SER A 61 -0.23 -22.48 9.90
N ARG A 62 -1.51 -22.79 9.68
CA ARG A 62 -2.00 -24.18 9.61
C ARG A 62 -1.38 -25.00 8.46
N ARG A 63 -0.94 -24.32 7.42
CA ARG A 63 -0.31 -24.95 6.25
C ARG A 63 1.19 -25.16 6.41
N SER A 64 1.80 -24.65 7.49
CA SER A 64 3.21 -24.89 7.77
C SER A 64 3.39 -26.17 8.57
N LEU A 65 3.91 -27.24 7.94
CA LEU A 65 4.08 -28.56 8.53
C LEU A 65 4.96 -28.51 9.80
N SER A 66 6.10 -27.84 9.72
CA SER A 66 7.11 -27.74 10.79
C SER A 66 7.05 -26.42 11.56
N GLY A 67 6.23 -25.46 11.15
CA GLY A 67 6.27 -24.09 11.62
C GLY A 67 7.37 -23.25 10.97
N ALA A 68 8.06 -23.78 9.93
CA ALA A 68 9.09 -23.03 9.22
C ALA A 68 8.43 -22.01 8.28
N MET A 69 8.61 -20.73 8.58
CA MET A 69 8.06 -19.62 7.80
C MET A 69 9.08 -18.48 7.71
N THR A 70 9.07 -17.77 6.61
CA THR A 70 9.72 -16.46 6.44
C THR A 70 8.64 -15.45 6.10
N VAL A 71 8.51 -14.40 6.90
CA VAL A 71 7.55 -13.34 6.65
C VAL A 71 8.30 -12.04 6.38
N VAL A 72 7.91 -11.35 5.33
CA VAL A 72 8.48 -10.08 4.90
C VAL A 72 7.37 -9.04 4.89
N GLY A 73 7.69 -7.81 5.30
CA GLY A 73 6.72 -6.73 5.28
C GLY A 73 7.28 -5.42 5.79
N ASP A 74 6.50 -4.37 5.59
CA ASP A 74 6.78 -3.04 6.07
C ASP A 74 5.58 -2.52 6.87
N LEU A 75 5.72 -2.48 8.21
CA LEU A 75 4.64 -2.00 9.09
C LEU A 75 4.27 -0.53 8.85
N ALA A 76 5.21 0.26 8.33
CA ALA A 76 4.99 1.64 7.94
C ALA A 76 3.97 1.77 6.82
N GLN A 77 3.88 0.75 5.96
CA GLN A 77 2.96 0.68 4.83
C GLN A 77 1.65 -0.06 5.16
N ALA A 78 1.41 -0.36 6.42
CA ALA A 78 0.14 -0.97 6.87
C ALA A 78 -0.97 0.09 6.87
N THR A 79 -1.86 0.05 5.90
CA THR A 79 -2.98 1.01 5.73
C THR A 79 -4.36 0.40 5.95
N GLY A 80 -4.43 -0.93 6.06
CA GLY A 80 -5.66 -1.67 6.26
C GLY A 80 -6.27 -1.50 7.66
N PRO A 81 -7.53 -1.92 7.87
CA PRO A 81 -8.23 -1.74 9.14
C PRO A 81 -7.63 -2.54 10.30
N PHE A 82 -6.83 -3.56 10.01
CA PHE A 82 -6.11 -4.38 11.00
C PHE A 82 -4.60 -4.07 11.02
N ALA A 83 -4.22 -2.85 10.61
CA ALA A 83 -2.83 -2.44 10.55
C ALA A 83 -2.11 -2.64 11.89
N PRO A 84 -1.05 -3.45 11.94
CA PRO A 84 -0.28 -3.70 13.15
C PRO A 84 0.52 -2.45 13.57
N ASN A 85 0.75 -2.30 14.88
CA ASN A 85 1.59 -1.23 15.40
C ASN A 85 3.04 -1.66 15.57
N ASP A 86 3.27 -2.94 15.82
CA ASP A 86 4.59 -3.55 15.91
C ASP A 86 4.58 -5.01 15.42
N TRP A 87 5.75 -5.62 15.36
CA TRP A 87 5.90 -7.00 14.91
C TRP A 87 5.23 -8.01 15.85
N SER A 88 5.10 -7.72 17.15
CA SER A 88 4.45 -8.63 18.10
C SER A 88 2.98 -8.84 17.79
N ASP A 89 2.31 -7.81 17.22
CA ASP A 89 0.92 -7.89 16.80
C ASP A 89 0.71 -8.94 15.68
N LEU A 90 1.72 -9.17 14.85
CA LEU A 90 1.69 -10.18 13.79
C LEU A 90 2.16 -11.55 14.28
N LEU A 91 3.28 -11.56 15.02
CA LEU A 91 3.97 -12.77 15.43
C LEU A 91 3.10 -13.69 16.30
N GLN A 92 2.16 -13.14 17.08
CA GLN A 92 1.23 -13.92 17.89
C GLN A 92 0.33 -14.88 17.08
N TYR A 93 0.13 -14.61 15.79
CA TYR A 93 -0.68 -15.44 14.89
C TYR A 93 0.15 -16.46 14.10
N LEU A 94 1.47 -16.41 14.22
CA LEU A 94 2.39 -17.30 13.55
C LEU A 94 2.81 -18.47 14.45
N PRO A 95 3.33 -19.59 13.89
CA PRO A 95 3.73 -20.74 14.70
C PRO A 95 4.86 -20.39 15.67
N ALA A 96 4.66 -20.66 16.97
CA ALA A 96 5.66 -20.46 18.01
C ALA A 96 6.50 -21.72 18.32
N LYS A 97 6.61 -22.66 17.37
CA LYS A 97 7.37 -23.92 17.57
C LYS A 97 8.89 -23.71 17.68
N ARG A 98 9.38 -22.57 17.24
CA ARG A 98 10.78 -22.13 17.32
C ARG A 98 10.80 -20.67 17.74
N GLU A 99 11.95 -20.23 18.25
CA GLU A 99 12.19 -18.81 18.52
C GLU A 99 12.06 -18.01 17.22
N GLN A 100 11.30 -16.94 17.29
CA GLN A 100 11.06 -16.04 16.17
C GLN A 100 12.15 -14.97 16.17
N GLU A 101 12.80 -14.78 15.04
CA GLU A 101 13.84 -13.76 14.85
C GLU A 101 13.30 -12.64 13.95
N VAL A 102 13.42 -11.40 14.39
CA VAL A 102 13.05 -10.21 13.62
C VAL A 102 14.31 -9.53 13.13
N ILE A 103 14.50 -9.49 11.81
CA ILE A 103 15.66 -8.85 11.18
C ILE A 103 15.19 -7.56 10.50
N GLY A 104 15.64 -6.42 11.02
CA GLY A 104 15.32 -5.10 10.46
C GLY A 104 16.25 -4.74 9.30
N LEU A 105 15.66 -4.41 8.14
CA LEU A 105 16.40 -3.85 7.01
C LEU A 105 16.39 -2.32 7.12
N SER A 106 17.55 -1.73 7.44
CA SER A 106 17.67 -0.30 7.76
C SER A 106 18.18 0.57 6.61
N VAL A 107 18.51 -0.04 5.46
CA VAL A 107 19.05 0.67 4.29
C VAL A 107 18.13 0.50 3.09
N GLY A 108 17.72 1.62 2.51
CA GLY A 108 16.95 1.69 1.26
C GLY A 108 17.79 2.29 0.14
N TYR A 109 17.61 1.79 -1.08
CA TYR A 109 18.31 2.30 -2.27
C TYR A 109 17.36 2.76 -3.38
N ARG A 110 16.06 2.48 -3.23
CA ARG A 110 15.05 2.75 -4.27
C ARG A 110 14.65 4.22 -4.30
N ILE A 111 14.31 4.78 -3.16
CA ILE A 111 13.75 6.13 -3.01
C ILE A 111 14.90 7.12 -2.78
N PRO A 112 14.96 8.26 -3.48
CA PRO A 112 15.94 9.32 -3.22
C PRO A 112 15.89 9.84 -1.78
N ALA A 113 17.05 10.15 -1.21
CA ALA A 113 17.17 10.58 0.19
C ALA A 113 16.35 11.85 0.50
N GLN A 114 16.22 12.77 -0.45
CA GLN A 114 15.44 13.99 -0.30
C GLN A 114 13.93 13.71 -0.19
N ILE A 115 13.43 12.74 -0.96
CA ILE A 115 12.02 12.30 -0.89
C ILE A 115 11.80 11.54 0.42
N MET A 116 12.74 10.65 0.78
CA MET A 116 12.65 9.90 2.03
C MET A 116 12.67 10.82 3.25
N ALA A 117 13.42 11.91 3.23
CA ALA A 117 13.44 12.88 4.33
C ALA A 117 12.08 13.53 4.60
N LEU A 118 11.27 13.79 3.54
CA LEU A 118 9.91 14.27 3.70
C LEU A 118 8.98 13.15 4.22
N ALA A 119 9.12 11.95 3.65
CA ALA A 119 8.31 10.79 4.06
C ALA A 119 8.60 10.39 5.53
N ASP A 120 9.86 10.49 5.97
CA ASP A 120 10.26 10.21 7.36
C ASP A 120 9.54 11.10 8.38
N LYS A 121 9.35 12.39 8.07
CA LYS A 121 8.61 13.30 8.96
C LYS A 121 7.17 12.82 9.14
N VAL A 122 6.52 12.42 8.04
CA VAL A 122 5.16 11.88 8.07
C VAL A 122 5.12 10.56 8.85
N MET A 123 6.13 9.70 8.66
CA MET A 123 6.23 8.43 9.33
C MET A 123 6.43 8.57 10.85
N LEU A 124 7.25 9.50 11.29
CA LEU A 124 7.50 9.76 12.72
C LEU A 124 6.23 10.19 13.45
N GLU A 125 5.32 10.92 12.79
CA GLU A 125 4.03 11.28 13.35
C GLU A 125 3.04 10.10 13.28
N ALA A 126 3.05 9.33 12.17
CA ALA A 126 2.14 8.21 11.97
C ALA A 126 2.41 7.02 12.89
N ALA A 127 3.68 6.72 13.15
CA ALA A 127 4.10 5.58 13.96
C ALA A 127 5.47 5.86 14.61
N PRO A 128 5.49 6.56 15.76
CA PRO A 128 6.74 7.00 16.42
C PRO A 128 7.67 5.86 16.84
N SER A 129 7.14 4.64 17.00
CA SER A 129 7.91 3.44 17.36
C SER A 129 8.66 2.82 16.18
N LEU A 130 8.23 3.09 14.95
CA LEU A 130 8.86 2.56 13.75
C LEU A 130 10.00 3.48 13.27
N ARG A 131 10.91 2.91 12.52
CA ARG A 131 12.01 3.64 11.87
C ARG A 131 12.00 3.33 10.39
N ALA A 132 11.88 4.36 9.56
CA ALA A 132 12.04 4.21 8.14
C ALA A 132 13.48 3.84 7.77
N PRO A 133 13.70 3.06 6.70
CA PRO A 133 15.02 2.75 6.22
C PRO A 133 15.73 4.01 5.74
N LYS A 134 17.00 4.17 6.10
CA LYS A 134 17.81 5.29 5.62
C LYS A 134 18.13 5.08 4.14
N SER A 135 17.73 6.04 3.30
CA SER A 135 18.11 5.99 1.90
C SER A 135 19.61 6.32 1.73
N VAL A 136 20.28 5.52 0.91
CA VAL A 136 21.68 5.74 0.46
C VAL A 136 21.74 6.30 -0.96
N ARG A 137 20.59 6.45 -1.63
CA ARG A 137 20.51 7.02 -2.96
C ARG A 137 20.27 8.53 -2.86
N GLU A 138 21.24 9.31 -3.30
CA GLU A 138 21.02 10.74 -3.49
C GLU A 138 20.25 10.97 -4.80
N GLY A 139 19.26 11.85 -4.75
CA GLY A 139 18.53 12.32 -5.92
C GLY A 139 19.07 13.68 -6.37
N ASP A 140 18.89 14.00 -7.66
CA ASP A 140 19.30 15.29 -8.20
C ASP A 140 18.40 16.44 -7.70
N PHE A 141 17.19 16.10 -7.22
CA PHE A 141 16.17 17.10 -6.84
C PHE A 141 15.39 16.65 -5.59
N GLY A 142 15.00 17.63 -4.79
CA GLY A 142 14.06 17.44 -3.69
C GLY A 142 12.61 17.38 -4.15
N PRO A 143 11.67 17.09 -3.23
CA PRO A 143 10.24 17.21 -3.50
C PRO A 143 9.85 18.65 -3.86
N ASP A 144 9.05 18.81 -4.91
CA ASP A 144 8.43 20.10 -5.27
C ASP A 144 7.09 20.23 -4.52
N ILE A 145 6.92 21.27 -3.72
CA ILE A 145 5.67 21.55 -3.02
C ILE A 145 5.04 22.80 -3.63
N VAL A 146 3.86 22.65 -4.21
CA VAL A 146 3.14 23.67 -4.95
C VAL A 146 1.84 24.02 -4.25
N GLU A 147 1.78 25.22 -3.68
CA GLU A 147 0.55 25.76 -3.12
C GLU A 147 -0.30 26.40 -4.21
N VAL A 148 -1.58 26.06 -4.26
CA VAL A 148 -2.54 26.67 -5.19
C VAL A 148 -2.90 28.06 -4.71
N LYS A 149 -2.55 29.08 -5.51
CA LYS A 149 -2.81 30.47 -5.17
C LYS A 149 -4.31 30.78 -5.15
N SER A 150 -4.71 31.71 -4.31
CA SER A 150 -6.08 32.20 -4.27
C SER A 150 -6.54 32.68 -5.66
N GLY A 151 -7.70 32.18 -6.12
CA GLY A 151 -8.24 32.47 -7.45
C GLY A 151 -7.80 31.52 -8.57
N SER A 152 -6.88 30.60 -8.31
CA SER A 152 -6.54 29.51 -9.25
C SER A 152 -7.41 28.28 -8.98
N ASP A 153 -7.71 27.54 -10.03
CA ASP A 153 -8.38 26.23 -9.90
C ASP A 153 -7.34 25.15 -9.58
N LEU A 154 -7.64 24.31 -8.59
CA LEU A 154 -6.76 23.22 -8.17
C LEU A 154 -6.49 22.24 -9.33
N LEU A 155 -7.52 21.90 -10.11
CA LEU A 155 -7.40 20.92 -11.19
C LEU A 155 -6.54 21.48 -12.34
N ASP A 156 -6.61 22.78 -12.62
CA ASP A 156 -5.76 23.42 -13.62
C ASP A 156 -4.28 23.33 -13.20
N VAL A 157 -3.98 23.59 -11.91
CA VAL A 157 -2.61 23.45 -11.36
C VAL A 157 -2.16 22.00 -11.41
N VAL A 158 -3.01 21.04 -11.07
CA VAL A 158 -2.70 19.60 -11.16
C VAL A 158 -2.34 19.20 -12.59
N ILE A 159 -3.10 19.66 -13.60
CA ILE A 159 -2.83 19.39 -15.01
C ILE A 159 -1.49 20.00 -15.44
N GLU A 160 -1.21 21.23 -15.04
CA GLU A 160 0.06 21.90 -15.34
C GLU A 160 1.24 21.13 -14.73
N GLN A 161 1.17 20.80 -13.45
CA GLN A 161 2.22 20.06 -12.75
C GLN A 161 2.41 18.65 -13.29
N ALA A 162 1.34 17.96 -13.69
CA ALA A 162 1.43 16.66 -14.35
C ALA A 162 2.20 16.73 -15.68
N LYS A 163 1.95 17.77 -16.50
CA LYS A 163 2.70 18.00 -17.75
C LYS A 163 4.18 18.28 -17.48
N ILE A 164 4.48 19.12 -16.49
CA ILE A 164 5.86 19.41 -16.08
C ILE A 164 6.57 18.14 -15.61
N LEU A 165 5.89 17.34 -14.78
CA LEU A 165 6.45 16.10 -14.23
C LEU A 165 6.72 15.07 -15.34
N LEU A 166 5.81 14.93 -16.31
CA LEU A 166 6.02 14.06 -17.49
C LEU A 166 7.25 14.45 -18.31
N VAL A 167 7.50 15.76 -18.46
CA VAL A 167 8.70 16.25 -19.16
C VAL A 167 9.96 15.94 -18.34
N ASN A 168 9.92 16.16 -17.03
CA ASN A 168 11.06 15.98 -16.14
C ASN A 168 11.46 14.50 -15.96
N VAL A 169 10.48 13.60 -16.01
CA VAL A 169 10.71 12.14 -15.89
C VAL A 169 11.13 11.52 -17.23
N GLY A 170 10.80 12.13 -18.35
CA GLY A 170 11.12 11.61 -19.68
C GLY A 170 10.27 10.39 -20.05
N GLU A 171 10.89 9.26 -20.34
CA GLU A 171 10.19 8.03 -20.77
C GLU A 171 9.56 7.23 -19.63
N GLY A 172 9.75 7.65 -18.37
CA GLY A 172 9.25 6.95 -17.19
C GLY A 172 7.74 7.13 -16.98
N ASN A 173 7.22 6.35 -16.03
CA ASN A 173 5.81 6.35 -15.64
C ASN A 173 5.54 7.37 -14.53
N VAL A 174 4.44 8.10 -14.68
CA VAL A 174 3.98 9.12 -13.73
C VAL A 174 2.59 8.76 -13.20
N ALA A 175 2.38 8.92 -11.89
CA ALA A 175 1.05 8.85 -11.31
C ALA A 175 0.63 10.17 -10.67
N ILE A 176 -0.65 10.50 -10.83
CA ILE A 176 -1.35 11.48 -10.00
C ILE A 176 -2.06 10.71 -8.90
N VAL A 177 -1.55 10.81 -7.68
CA VAL A 177 -2.15 10.18 -6.50
C VAL A 177 -3.05 11.20 -5.80
N CYS A 178 -4.32 10.89 -5.70
CA CYS A 178 -5.33 11.81 -5.13
C CYS A 178 -6.23 11.09 -4.12
N PRO A 179 -6.95 11.84 -3.28
CA PRO A 179 -8.04 11.28 -2.48
C PRO A 179 -9.03 10.52 -3.37
N ASP A 180 -9.59 9.41 -2.87
CA ASP A 180 -10.46 8.52 -3.65
C ASP A 180 -11.66 9.27 -4.24
N ASP A 181 -12.23 10.20 -3.50
CA ASP A 181 -13.37 11.04 -3.91
C ASP A 181 -13.03 12.10 -4.98
N MET A 182 -11.75 12.37 -5.21
CA MET A 182 -11.28 13.30 -6.24
C MET A 182 -10.93 12.62 -7.56
N THR A 183 -10.88 11.31 -7.61
CA THR A 183 -10.40 10.55 -8.77
C THR A 183 -11.16 10.90 -10.05
N ASP A 184 -12.50 10.94 -9.97
CA ASP A 184 -13.36 11.27 -11.13
C ASP A 184 -13.17 12.72 -11.60
N ALA A 185 -12.97 13.65 -10.68
CA ALA A 185 -12.71 15.05 -11.01
C ALA A 185 -11.38 15.25 -11.72
N VAL A 186 -10.32 14.60 -11.23
CA VAL A 186 -8.98 14.66 -11.84
C VAL A 186 -8.99 14.00 -13.22
N ASP A 187 -9.60 12.82 -13.35
CA ASP A 187 -9.74 12.09 -14.62
C ASP A 187 -10.50 12.93 -15.66
N GLY A 188 -11.64 13.50 -15.26
CA GLY A 188 -12.45 14.37 -16.13
C GLY A 188 -11.71 15.64 -16.56
N ALA A 189 -10.94 16.27 -15.68
CA ALA A 189 -10.16 17.45 -15.97
C ALA A 189 -9.03 17.17 -16.98
N LEU A 190 -8.31 16.07 -16.81
CA LEU A 190 -7.26 15.63 -17.75
C LEU A 190 -7.86 15.32 -19.13
N THR A 191 -9.01 14.65 -19.17
CA THR A 191 -9.74 14.37 -20.39
C THR A 191 -10.15 15.67 -21.12
N ALA A 192 -10.73 16.62 -20.39
CA ALA A 192 -11.11 17.93 -20.93
C ALA A 192 -9.91 18.73 -21.46
N ALA A 193 -8.76 18.60 -20.80
CA ALA A 193 -7.51 19.23 -21.22
C ALA A 193 -6.79 18.50 -22.36
N GLY A 194 -7.33 17.38 -22.86
CA GLY A 194 -6.73 16.58 -23.93
C GLY A 194 -5.39 15.90 -23.53
N VAL A 195 -5.18 15.65 -22.24
CA VAL A 195 -3.99 14.97 -21.75
C VAL A 195 -4.22 13.47 -21.80
N ALA A 196 -3.38 12.75 -22.53
CA ALA A 196 -3.45 11.30 -22.60
C ALA A 196 -3.08 10.69 -21.23
N HIS A 197 -3.95 9.91 -20.63
CA HIS A 197 -3.75 9.29 -19.33
C HIS A 197 -4.55 7.98 -19.22
N GLY A 198 -4.20 7.18 -18.22
CA GLY A 198 -4.95 6.03 -17.77
C GLY A 198 -5.53 6.25 -16.37
N ARG A 199 -6.36 5.32 -15.92
CA ARG A 199 -6.88 5.28 -14.56
C ARG A 199 -6.49 3.95 -13.92
N ALA A 200 -6.02 3.95 -12.68
CA ALA A 200 -5.69 2.73 -11.96
C ALA A 200 -6.98 1.92 -11.70
N ASN A 201 -7.21 1.05 -12.63
CA ASN A 201 -8.04 -0.13 -12.48
C ASN A 201 -7.12 -1.30 -12.85
N THR A 202 -7.54 -2.52 -12.73
CA THR A 202 -6.73 -3.73 -12.90
C THR A 202 -5.93 -3.84 -14.23
N THR A 203 -5.99 -2.85 -15.12
CA THR A 203 -5.37 -2.91 -16.47
C THR A 203 -4.62 -1.65 -16.91
N ALA A 204 -4.56 -0.57 -16.14
CA ALA A 204 -4.25 0.77 -16.65
C ALA A 204 -2.83 1.31 -16.38
N LEU A 205 -1.85 0.50 -16.00
CA LEU A 205 -0.44 0.91 -15.92
C LEU A 205 0.24 1.01 -17.32
N ASP A 206 -0.50 0.77 -18.40
CA ASP A 206 0.02 0.87 -19.77
C ASP A 206 0.15 2.33 -20.27
N SER A 207 -0.35 3.29 -19.50
CA SER A 207 -0.26 4.73 -19.81
C SER A 207 0.89 5.38 -19.07
N ARG A 208 1.63 6.27 -19.73
CA ARG A 208 2.73 7.04 -19.11
C ARG A 208 2.25 7.92 -17.95
N LEU A 209 1.03 8.42 -18.00
CA LEU A 209 0.35 9.13 -16.92
C LEU A 209 -0.84 8.32 -16.45
N THR A 210 -0.96 8.09 -15.16
CA THR A 210 -2.09 7.35 -14.58
C THR A 210 -2.66 8.09 -13.38
N VAL A 211 -3.99 8.22 -13.31
CA VAL A 211 -4.68 8.70 -12.11
C VAL A 211 -4.90 7.53 -11.16
N VAL A 212 -4.42 7.67 -9.92
CA VAL A 212 -4.40 6.60 -8.93
C VAL A 212 -5.07 7.07 -7.64
N PRO A 213 -6.20 6.48 -7.23
CA PRO A 213 -6.75 6.69 -5.90
C PRO A 213 -5.74 6.27 -4.84
N VAL A 214 -5.63 7.02 -3.74
CA VAL A 214 -4.65 6.71 -2.69
C VAL A 214 -4.85 5.31 -2.08
N SER A 215 -6.08 4.81 -2.05
CA SER A 215 -6.41 3.47 -1.53
C SER A 215 -5.77 2.32 -2.32
N VAL A 216 -5.40 2.53 -3.60
CA VAL A 216 -4.83 1.49 -4.48
C VAL A 216 -3.38 1.77 -4.89
N VAL A 217 -2.75 2.82 -4.39
CA VAL A 217 -1.38 3.21 -4.77
C VAL A 217 -0.30 2.25 -4.24
N LYS A 218 -0.65 1.46 -3.24
CA LYS A 218 0.28 0.50 -2.64
C LYS A 218 0.77 -0.53 -3.64
N GLY A 219 2.04 -0.92 -3.54
CA GLY A 219 2.67 -1.88 -4.45
C GLY A 219 3.11 -1.31 -5.80
N LEU A 220 2.74 -0.07 -6.13
CA LEU A 220 3.20 0.59 -7.34
C LEU A 220 4.62 1.16 -7.16
N GLU A 221 5.40 1.15 -8.23
CA GLU A 221 6.69 1.83 -8.33
C GLU A 221 6.66 2.73 -9.56
N LEU A 222 6.89 4.02 -9.36
CA LEU A 222 6.66 5.06 -10.34
C LEU A 222 7.87 5.99 -10.42
N ASP A 223 8.25 6.39 -11.61
CA ASP A 223 9.36 7.33 -11.78
C ASP A 223 9.00 8.72 -11.24
N GLY A 224 7.78 9.16 -11.47
CA GLY A 224 7.26 10.41 -10.95
C GLY A 224 5.93 10.23 -10.23
N VAL A 225 5.77 10.93 -9.12
CA VAL A 225 4.49 10.96 -8.38
C VAL A 225 4.08 12.40 -8.14
N LEU A 226 2.85 12.73 -8.47
CA LEU A 226 2.18 13.96 -8.10
C LEU A 226 1.11 13.63 -7.06
N VAL A 227 1.31 14.07 -5.82
CA VAL A 227 0.36 13.90 -4.71
C VAL A 227 -0.54 15.13 -4.63
N VAL A 228 -1.85 14.91 -4.69
CA VAL A 228 -2.86 15.97 -4.67
C VAL A 228 -3.55 15.98 -3.30
N GLU A 229 -3.67 17.17 -2.71
CA GLU A 229 -4.39 17.41 -1.43
C GLU A 229 -4.00 16.43 -0.31
N PRO A 230 -2.76 16.47 0.17
CA PRO A 230 -2.29 15.54 1.20
C PRO A 230 -3.11 15.61 2.51
N ALA A 231 -3.66 16.78 2.86
CA ALA A 231 -4.52 16.93 4.03
C ALA A 231 -5.82 16.10 3.88
N ARG A 232 -6.42 16.10 2.69
CA ARG A 232 -7.62 15.30 2.40
C ARG A 232 -7.31 13.81 2.36
N ILE A 233 -6.13 13.41 1.87
CA ILE A 233 -5.68 12.02 1.98
C ILE A 233 -5.66 11.58 3.44
N VAL A 234 -5.04 12.39 4.32
CA VAL A 234 -4.97 12.08 5.75
C VAL A 234 -6.36 12.01 6.38
N ALA A 235 -7.27 12.91 6.02
CA ALA A 235 -8.62 12.96 6.58
C ALA A 235 -9.54 11.83 6.09
N SER A 236 -9.35 11.32 4.88
CA SER A 236 -10.25 10.35 4.25
C SER A 236 -9.92 8.89 4.54
N GLN A 237 -8.70 8.58 5.00
CA GLN A 237 -8.22 7.21 5.20
C GLN A 237 -8.18 6.82 6.67
N VAL A 238 -8.43 5.53 6.98
CA VAL A 238 -8.40 5.00 8.36
C VAL A 238 -7.04 5.25 9.03
N HIS A 239 -5.95 5.02 8.29
CA HIS A 239 -4.58 5.30 8.70
C HIS A 239 -3.98 6.38 7.79
N GLY A 240 -4.58 7.59 7.79
CA GLY A 240 -4.32 8.62 6.80
C GLY A 240 -2.86 9.03 6.66
N LEU A 241 -2.12 9.20 7.77
CA LEU A 241 -0.68 9.50 7.71
C LEU A 241 0.13 8.35 7.10
N ARG A 242 -0.22 7.08 7.38
CA ARG A 242 0.43 5.93 6.73
C ARG A 242 0.09 5.88 5.23
N SER A 243 -1.15 6.19 4.86
CA SER A 243 -1.54 6.27 3.44
C SER A 243 -0.78 7.38 2.71
N LEU A 244 -0.59 8.53 3.35
CA LEU A 244 0.23 9.60 2.81
C LEU A 244 1.71 9.17 2.69
N TYR A 245 2.27 8.53 3.72
CA TYR A 245 3.63 7.97 3.67
C TYR A 245 3.79 7.01 2.48
N VAL A 246 2.83 6.10 2.29
CA VAL A 246 2.83 5.19 1.14
C VAL A 246 2.84 5.97 -0.17
N ALA A 247 1.97 6.97 -0.33
CA ALA A 247 1.89 7.79 -1.54
C ALA A 247 3.22 8.49 -1.85
N LEU A 248 3.84 9.13 -0.85
CA LEU A 248 5.13 9.83 -0.99
C LEU A 248 6.26 8.88 -1.38
N THR A 249 6.24 7.64 -0.86
CA THR A 249 7.29 6.64 -1.08
C THR A 249 7.13 5.81 -2.36
N ARG A 250 6.13 6.10 -3.19
CA ARG A 250 5.98 5.43 -4.51
C ARG A 250 6.92 5.99 -5.56
N SER A 251 7.41 7.20 -5.37
CA SER A 251 8.30 7.86 -6.33
C SER A 251 9.73 7.35 -6.24
N THR A 252 10.29 6.98 -7.40
CA THR A 252 11.69 6.55 -7.50
C THR A 252 12.60 7.65 -8.04
N GLN A 253 12.06 8.76 -8.59
CA GLN A 253 12.88 9.85 -9.15
C GLN A 253 12.37 11.23 -8.76
N ARG A 254 11.08 11.53 -8.97
CA ARG A 254 10.51 12.88 -8.80
C ARG A 254 9.22 12.84 -8.00
N LEU A 255 9.12 13.72 -7.03
CA LEU A 255 7.92 13.92 -6.23
C LEU A 255 7.45 15.35 -6.33
N THR A 256 6.19 15.56 -6.69
CA THR A 256 5.51 16.85 -6.63
C THR A 256 4.30 16.71 -5.71
N VAL A 257 4.05 17.70 -4.89
CA VAL A 257 2.87 17.79 -4.01
C VAL A 257 2.11 19.05 -4.38
N VAL A 258 0.82 18.92 -4.70
CA VAL A 258 -0.07 20.06 -5.00
C VAL A 258 -1.14 20.14 -3.93
N HIS A 259 -1.32 21.31 -3.34
CA HIS A 259 -2.30 21.51 -2.28
C HIS A 259 -2.94 22.91 -2.32
N SER A 260 -4.23 22.97 -2.02
CA SER A 260 -4.97 24.20 -1.75
C SER A 260 -5.31 24.33 -0.27
N GLU A 261 -5.49 23.21 0.42
CA GLU A 261 -5.64 23.16 1.87
C GLU A 261 -4.28 23.20 2.59
N PRO A 262 -4.23 23.65 3.84
CA PRO A 262 -2.99 23.62 4.63
C PRO A 262 -2.38 22.20 4.66
N LEU A 263 -1.07 22.11 4.49
CA LEU A 263 -0.36 20.84 4.59
C LEU A 263 -0.56 20.21 5.97
N PRO A 264 -0.56 18.86 6.07
CA PRO A 264 -0.48 18.16 7.35
C PRO A 264 0.71 18.64 8.19
N SER A 265 0.56 18.69 9.53
CA SER A 265 1.62 19.13 10.46
C SER A 265 2.98 18.48 10.20
N ALA A 266 2.96 17.18 9.92
CA ALA A 266 4.15 16.40 9.60
C ALA A 266 4.93 16.91 8.37
N MET A 267 4.28 17.62 7.46
CA MET A 267 4.91 18.16 6.24
C MET A 267 5.35 19.62 6.36
N GLN A 268 4.94 20.33 7.43
CA GLN A 268 5.21 21.74 7.63
C GLN A 268 6.55 22.02 8.33
N SER A 269 7.16 21.02 8.95
CA SER A 269 8.36 21.14 9.80
C SER A 269 9.69 20.93 9.07
#